data_56c3e17f5c765eb6d4ef9be62248b422
#
_entry.id   56c3e17f5c765eb6d4ef9be62248b422
#
_cell.length_a   1.000
_cell.length_b   1.000
_cell.length_c   1.000
_cell.angle_alpha   90.00
_cell.angle_beta   90.00
_cell.angle_gamma   90.00
#
_symmetry.space_group_name_H-M   'P 1'
#
loop_
_entity.id
_entity.type
_entity.pdbx_description
1 polymer ?
#
loop_
_entity_poly.entity_id
_entity_poly.type
_entity_poly.pdbx_seq_one_letter_code
_entity_poly.pdbx_strand_id
1 'polypeptide(L)'
;DLFELAHRLRPPPGGPVPRTVNPSPASYDVGHTETFWVSDLVDNTSYTVQATLMVVSEHAYWYVDDTMQLSESDMSALERAARVFEAEIHPLITRAFGDIWSPGVDNDPHLTVLHTPIRAAAGYFGSQDEYPRQIHPQSNQREMIYMDVVRLRLGSDAYLGVLTHELQHAIHWNWDPGEDAWVNEGMSEVAQEMAGGRAQFATAFLQ
;
A
#
# COMPACT_ATOMS: atom_id res chain seq x y z
N ASP A 1 10.31 10.43 -15.18
CA ASP A 1 9.26 9.39 -15.16
C ASP A 1 9.87 8.06 -15.60
N LEU A 2 9.69 6.98 -14.81
CA LEU A 2 10.24 5.65 -15.10
C LEU A 2 9.62 5.03 -16.37
N PHE A 3 8.39 5.37 -16.73
CA PHE A 3 7.79 4.97 -18.01
C PHE A 3 8.54 5.55 -19.20
N GLU A 4 8.87 6.85 -19.18
CA GLU A 4 9.68 7.48 -20.22
C GLU A 4 11.08 6.89 -20.29
N LEU A 5 11.69 6.66 -19.14
CA LEU A 5 13.01 6.07 -19.05
C LEU A 5 13.03 4.64 -19.59
N ALA A 6 12.03 3.82 -19.25
CA ALA A 6 11.87 2.47 -19.77
C ALA A 6 11.72 2.47 -21.31
N HIS A 7 10.87 3.33 -21.85
CA HIS A 7 10.70 3.48 -23.29
C HIS A 7 11.97 3.92 -24.01
N ARG A 8 12.78 4.78 -23.38
CA ARG A 8 14.00 5.31 -23.98
C ARG A 8 15.17 4.36 -23.91
N LEU A 9 15.32 3.61 -22.81
CA LEU A 9 16.47 2.74 -22.55
C LEU A 9 16.24 1.27 -22.91
N ARG A 10 15.00 0.82 -22.82
CA ARG A 10 14.60 -0.56 -23.13
C ARG A 10 13.23 -0.57 -23.82
N PRO A 11 13.13 -0.09 -25.08
CA PRO A 11 11.87 -0.15 -25.79
C PRO A 11 11.40 -1.61 -25.85
N PRO A 12 10.21 -1.94 -25.32
CA PRO A 12 9.72 -3.31 -25.32
C PRO A 12 9.46 -3.77 -26.76
N PRO A 13 9.67 -5.06 -27.08
CA PRO A 13 9.48 -5.59 -28.44
C PRO A 13 8.07 -5.42 -29.02
N GLY A 14 7.09 -5.05 -28.21
CA GLY A 14 5.68 -4.91 -28.57
C GLY A 14 5.15 -3.46 -28.68
N GLY A 15 6.00 -2.46 -28.55
CA GLY A 15 5.56 -1.04 -28.52
C GLY A 15 5.54 -0.43 -27.11
N PRO A 16 4.92 0.74 -26.92
CA PRO A 16 4.86 1.40 -25.62
C PRO A 16 4.19 0.53 -24.55
N VAL A 17 4.79 0.46 -23.36
CA VAL A 17 4.18 -0.21 -22.21
C VAL A 17 2.95 0.60 -21.78
N PRO A 18 1.75 -0.01 -21.72
CA PRO A 18 0.57 0.68 -21.26
C PRO A 18 0.73 1.03 -19.75
N ARG A 19 0.24 2.20 -19.36
CA ARG A 19 0.22 2.57 -17.92
C ARG A 19 -0.73 1.68 -17.14
N THR A 20 -1.87 1.33 -17.71
CA THR A 20 -2.88 0.44 -17.13
C THR A 20 -2.83 -0.91 -17.81
N VAL A 21 -2.73 -1.99 -17.04
CA VAL A 21 -2.55 -3.35 -17.55
C VAL A 21 -3.86 -4.08 -17.83
N ASN A 22 -4.95 -3.72 -17.16
CA ASN A 22 -6.25 -4.34 -17.33
C ASN A 22 -7.15 -3.48 -18.25
N PRO A 23 -7.78 -4.10 -19.26
CA PRO A 23 -8.68 -3.37 -20.16
C PRO A 23 -10.03 -3.02 -19.52
N SER A 24 -10.38 -3.66 -18.42
CA SER A 24 -11.62 -3.44 -17.67
C SER A 24 -11.32 -3.46 -16.17
N PRO A 25 -12.09 -2.70 -15.36
CA PRO A 25 -11.95 -2.74 -13.92
C PRO A 25 -12.04 -4.16 -13.38
N ALA A 26 -11.14 -4.53 -12.50
CA ALA A 26 -11.23 -5.76 -11.72
C ALA A 26 -12.22 -5.55 -10.56
N SER A 27 -12.78 -6.63 -10.05
CA SER A 27 -13.58 -6.61 -8.83
C SER A 27 -13.39 -7.95 -8.14
N TYR A 28 -13.12 -7.91 -6.85
CA TYR A 28 -12.83 -9.09 -6.06
C TYR A 28 -13.81 -9.20 -4.89
N ASP A 29 -14.26 -10.43 -4.64
CA ASP A 29 -15.13 -10.77 -3.52
C ASP A 29 -14.33 -11.36 -2.35
N VAL A 30 -14.86 -11.26 -1.14
CA VAL A 30 -14.31 -11.92 0.05
C VAL A 30 -14.10 -13.42 -0.24
N GLY A 31 -12.91 -13.92 0.13
CA GLY A 31 -12.47 -15.29 -0.17
C GLY A 31 -11.63 -15.41 -1.46
N HIS A 32 -11.50 -14.35 -2.24
CA HIS A 32 -10.56 -14.36 -3.37
C HIS A 32 -9.13 -14.55 -2.87
N THR A 33 -8.37 -15.45 -3.52
CA THR A 33 -6.98 -15.75 -3.17
C THR A 33 -6.04 -15.35 -4.30
N GLU A 34 -4.91 -14.76 -3.94
CA GLU A 34 -3.91 -14.32 -4.92
C GLU A 34 -2.49 -14.44 -4.36
N THR A 35 -1.51 -14.49 -5.27
CA THR A 35 -0.08 -14.51 -4.93
C THR A 35 0.50 -13.12 -5.06
N PHE A 36 1.06 -12.61 -3.97
CA PHE A 36 1.70 -11.29 -3.92
C PHE A 36 3.20 -11.38 -3.79
N TRP A 37 3.93 -10.51 -4.48
CA TRP A 37 5.33 -10.22 -4.21
C TRP A 37 5.46 -9.36 -2.94
N VAL A 38 6.39 -9.70 -2.09
CA VAL A 38 6.72 -8.98 -0.85
C VAL A 38 8.21 -8.70 -0.83
N SER A 39 8.60 -7.48 -0.47
CA SER A 39 9.99 -7.09 -0.35
C SER A 39 10.56 -7.46 1.02
N ASP A 40 11.70 -8.14 1.04
CA ASP A 40 12.52 -8.28 2.24
C ASP A 40 13.42 -7.04 2.35
N LEU A 41 13.08 -6.14 3.26
CA LEU A 41 13.77 -4.87 3.46
C LEU A 41 15.16 -5.02 4.12
N VAL A 42 15.48 -6.20 4.67
CA VAL A 42 16.78 -6.49 5.28
C VAL A 42 17.77 -7.00 4.25
N ASP A 43 17.34 -8.00 3.47
CA ASP A 43 18.21 -8.67 2.52
C ASP A 43 18.12 -8.07 1.09
N ASN A 44 17.25 -7.07 0.91
CA ASN A 44 16.96 -6.43 -0.38
C ASN A 44 16.62 -7.45 -1.48
N THR A 45 15.78 -8.39 -1.13
CA THR A 45 15.26 -9.45 -2.01
C THR A 45 13.74 -9.42 -2.03
N SER A 46 13.13 -10.22 -2.90
CA SER A 46 11.68 -10.35 -2.93
C SER A 46 11.29 -11.83 -2.88
N TYR A 47 10.17 -12.11 -2.24
CA TYR A 47 9.57 -13.44 -2.17
C TYR A 47 8.06 -13.33 -2.43
N THR A 48 7.37 -14.44 -2.53
CA THR A 48 5.93 -14.45 -2.75
C THR A 48 5.19 -15.04 -1.56
N VAL A 49 4.01 -14.49 -1.29
CA VAL A 49 3.04 -15.02 -0.34
C VAL A 49 1.71 -15.27 -1.01
N GLN A 50 1.00 -16.29 -0.55
CA GLN A 50 -0.41 -16.48 -0.90
C GLN A 50 -1.25 -15.73 0.14
N ALA A 51 -2.23 -14.95 -0.29
CA ALA A 51 -3.10 -14.23 0.61
C ALA A 51 -4.56 -14.30 0.18
N THR A 52 -5.44 -14.27 1.16
CA THR A 52 -6.90 -14.33 1.00
C THR A 52 -7.52 -12.97 1.32
N LEU A 53 -8.43 -12.51 0.48
CA LEU A 53 -9.23 -11.30 0.68
C LEU A 53 -10.24 -11.54 1.81
N MET A 54 -10.03 -10.88 2.94
CA MET A 54 -10.84 -11.09 4.15
C MET A 54 -11.95 -10.05 4.30
N VAL A 55 -11.70 -8.80 3.86
CA VAL A 55 -12.68 -7.71 3.93
C VAL A 55 -12.62 -6.91 2.63
N VAL A 56 -13.77 -6.50 2.13
CA VAL A 56 -13.93 -5.53 1.04
C VAL A 56 -14.61 -4.30 1.63
N SER A 57 -14.03 -3.14 1.42
CA SER A 57 -14.60 -1.85 1.80
C SER A 57 -14.76 -0.95 0.57
N GLU A 58 -15.30 0.25 0.71
CA GLU A 58 -15.61 1.13 -0.43
C GLU A 58 -14.37 1.54 -1.24
N HIS A 59 -13.22 1.72 -0.53
CA HIS A 59 -11.98 2.20 -1.15
C HIS A 59 -10.80 1.25 -0.97
N ALA A 60 -10.99 0.07 -0.32
CA ALA A 60 -9.88 -0.85 -0.09
C ALA A 60 -10.25 -2.33 -0.04
N TYR A 61 -9.29 -3.15 -0.49
CA TYR A 61 -9.25 -4.61 -0.32
C TYR A 61 -8.27 -4.98 0.80
N TRP A 62 -8.74 -5.81 1.74
CA TRP A 62 -7.97 -6.19 2.94
C TRP A 62 -7.57 -7.66 2.84
N TYR A 63 -6.37 -7.91 2.32
CA TYR A 63 -5.81 -9.25 2.17
C TYR A 63 -5.01 -9.65 3.42
N VAL A 64 -5.03 -10.93 3.73
CA VAL A 64 -4.25 -11.53 4.81
C VAL A 64 -3.48 -12.73 4.27
N ASP A 65 -2.19 -12.77 4.55
CA ASP A 65 -1.28 -13.88 4.24
C ASP A 65 -1.82 -15.19 4.82
N ASP A 66 -1.94 -16.23 4.00
CA ASP A 66 -2.54 -17.53 4.37
C ASP A 66 -1.74 -18.28 5.44
N THR A 67 -0.49 -17.88 5.69
CA THR A 67 0.30 -18.43 6.80
C THR A 67 -0.16 -17.88 8.15
N MET A 68 -0.93 -16.79 8.17
CA MET A 68 -1.47 -16.17 9.37
C MET A 68 -2.81 -16.81 9.75
N GLN A 69 -2.95 -17.18 11.00
CA GLN A 69 -4.23 -17.67 11.53
C GLN A 69 -4.89 -16.58 12.37
N LEU A 70 -5.85 -15.89 11.78
CA LEU A 70 -6.62 -14.88 12.51
C LEU A 70 -7.66 -15.55 13.41
N SER A 71 -7.70 -15.14 14.67
CA SER A 71 -8.80 -15.46 15.56
C SER A 71 -10.07 -14.68 15.22
N GLU A 72 -11.22 -15.04 15.76
CA GLU A 72 -12.46 -14.26 15.61
C GLU A 72 -12.30 -12.82 16.12
N SER A 73 -11.48 -12.61 17.15
CA SER A 73 -11.18 -11.27 17.66
C SER A 73 -10.32 -10.46 16.69
N ASP A 74 -9.38 -11.10 15.98
CA ASP A 74 -8.54 -10.45 14.97
C ASP A 74 -9.37 -10.08 13.75
N MET A 75 -10.25 -10.98 13.29
CA MET A 75 -11.19 -10.67 12.21
C MET A 75 -12.09 -9.49 12.55
N SER A 76 -12.67 -9.48 13.76
CA SER A 76 -13.47 -8.35 14.23
C SER A 76 -12.65 -7.05 14.33
N ALA A 77 -11.36 -7.13 14.64
CA ALA A 77 -10.46 -5.98 14.68
C ALA A 77 -10.15 -5.47 13.26
N LEU A 78 -9.91 -6.36 12.31
CA LEU A 78 -9.68 -6.00 10.90
C LEU A 78 -10.91 -5.31 10.30
N GLU A 79 -12.12 -5.85 10.52
CA GLU A 79 -13.37 -5.23 10.08
C GLU A 79 -13.58 -3.84 10.70
N ARG A 80 -13.24 -3.66 11.99
CA ARG A 80 -13.29 -2.34 12.62
C ARG A 80 -12.28 -1.38 12.02
N ALA A 81 -11.06 -1.84 11.73
CA ALA A 81 -10.03 -1.04 11.08
C ALA A 81 -10.49 -0.57 9.69
N ALA A 82 -11.10 -1.46 8.91
CA ALA A 82 -11.68 -1.11 7.61
C ALA A 82 -12.77 -0.03 7.75
N ARG A 83 -13.66 -0.15 8.74
CA ARG A 83 -14.67 0.89 9.00
C ARG A 83 -14.07 2.24 9.43
N VAL A 84 -13.03 2.23 10.26
CA VAL A 84 -12.32 3.47 10.67
C VAL A 84 -11.60 4.07 9.47
N PHE A 85 -10.99 3.25 8.63
CA PHE A 85 -10.36 3.72 7.39
C PHE A 85 -11.37 4.48 6.52
N GLU A 86 -12.54 3.90 6.24
CA GLU A 86 -13.56 4.52 5.39
C GLU A 86 -14.19 5.76 6.02
N ALA A 87 -14.48 5.71 7.33
CA ALA A 87 -15.22 6.77 7.98
C ALA A 87 -14.37 7.99 8.39
N GLU A 88 -13.07 7.75 8.66
CA GLU A 88 -12.23 8.76 9.31
C GLU A 88 -10.93 9.00 8.54
N ILE A 89 -10.13 7.94 8.25
CA ILE A 89 -8.78 8.10 7.71
C ILE A 89 -8.83 8.54 6.24
N HIS A 90 -9.46 7.74 5.39
CA HIS A 90 -9.51 8.00 3.95
C HIS A 90 -10.04 9.42 3.64
N PRO A 91 -11.22 9.85 4.14
CA PRO A 91 -11.74 11.18 3.83
C PRO A 91 -10.92 12.33 4.42
N LEU A 92 -10.24 12.11 5.55
CA LEU A 92 -9.35 13.10 6.15
C LEU A 92 -8.10 13.30 5.31
N ILE A 93 -7.43 12.20 4.96
CA ILE A 93 -6.13 12.22 4.29
C ILE A 93 -6.28 12.63 2.82
N THR A 94 -7.28 12.11 2.11
CA THR A 94 -7.54 12.51 0.72
C THR A 94 -7.93 13.98 0.59
N ARG A 95 -8.65 14.54 1.56
CA ARG A 95 -8.93 15.98 1.60
C ARG A 95 -7.66 16.82 1.78
N ALA A 96 -6.71 16.34 2.56
CA ALA A 96 -5.50 17.09 2.90
C ALA A 96 -4.40 16.97 1.83
N PHE A 97 -4.22 15.77 1.26
CA PHE A 97 -3.07 15.45 0.42
C PHE A 97 -3.44 15.06 -1.02
N GLY A 98 -4.72 14.89 -1.32
CA GLY A 98 -5.18 14.36 -2.61
C GLY A 98 -5.42 12.86 -2.56
N ASP A 99 -5.51 12.21 -3.72
CA ASP A 99 -5.89 10.81 -3.85
C ASP A 99 -4.74 9.96 -4.38
N ILE A 100 -4.82 8.64 -4.16
CA ILE A 100 -3.95 7.65 -4.81
C ILE A 100 -4.18 7.71 -6.33
N TRP A 101 -3.29 7.10 -7.09
CA TRP A 101 -3.49 6.99 -8.54
C TRP A 101 -4.74 6.16 -8.84
N SER A 102 -5.74 6.78 -9.47
CA SER A 102 -7.01 6.12 -9.79
C SER A 102 -7.35 6.30 -11.28
N PRO A 103 -7.79 5.27 -11.99
CA PRO A 103 -8.08 3.91 -11.53
C PRO A 103 -6.83 3.01 -11.42
N GLY A 104 -5.62 3.54 -11.42
CA GLY A 104 -4.40 2.85 -11.16
C GLY A 104 -3.85 1.97 -12.29
N VAL A 105 -2.78 1.26 -11.98
CA VAL A 105 -2.11 0.37 -12.93
C VAL A 105 -2.98 -0.84 -13.30
N ASP A 106 -3.80 -1.33 -12.39
CA ASP A 106 -4.72 -2.47 -12.63
C ASP A 106 -6.13 -2.05 -13.09
N ASN A 107 -6.39 -0.75 -13.22
CA ASN A 107 -7.70 -0.20 -13.57
C ASN A 107 -8.78 -0.48 -12.49
N ASP A 108 -8.37 -0.57 -11.21
CA ASP A 108 -9.25 -0.73 -10.06
C ASP A 108 -8.97 0.42 -9.05
N PRO A 109 -9.96 1.20 -8.64
CA PRO A 109 -9.73 2.34 -7.75
C PRO A 109 -9.45 1.96 -6.29
N HIS A 110 -9.50 0.68 -5.92
CA HIS A 110 -9.30 0.24 -4.55
C HIS A 110 -7.80 0.15 -4.19
N LEU A 111 -7.45 0.68 -3.05
CA LEU A 111 -6.18 0.40 -2.40
C LEU A 111 -6.14 -1.06 -1.92
N THR A 112 -5.10 -1.80 -2.23
CA THR A 112 -4.87 -3.12 -1.62
C THR A 112 -4.05 -2.98 -0.35
N VAL A 113 -4.57 -3.47 0.78
CA VAL A 113 -3.86 -3.55 2.06
C VAL A 113 -3.50 -5.01 2.32
N LEU A 114 -2.22 -5.36 2.18
CA LEU A 114 -1.73 -6.71 2.40
C LEU A 114 -1.15 -6.85 3.82
N HIS A 115 -1.74 -7.74 4.61
CA HIS A 115 -1.27 -8.10 5.96
C HIS A 115 -0.38 -9.34 5.87
N THR A 116 0.92 -9.17 6.17
CA THR A 116 1.92 -10.24 6.11
C THR A 116 3.04 -9.97 7.11
N PRO A 117 3.81 -10.95 7.57
CA PRO A 117 5.02 -10.70 8.34
C PRO A 117 6.04 -9.86 7.53
N ILE A 118 6.47 -8.73 8.08
CA ILE A 118 7.45 -7.84 7.46
C ILE A 118 8.69 -7.75 8.35
N ARG A 119 9.88 -7.83 7.76
CA ARG A 119 11.14 -7.63 8.48
C ARG A 119 11.52 -6.15 8.45
N ALA A 120 11.97 -5.64 9.60
CA ALA A 120 12.53 -4.29 9.82
C ALA A 120 11.57 -3.09 9.70
N ALA A 121 10.31 -3.28 9.30
CA ALA A 121 9.32 -2.20 9.23
C ALA A 121 7.98 -2.63 9.83
N ALA A 122 7.16 -1.68 10.25
CA ALA A 122 5.80 -1.91 10.70
C ALA A 122 4.79 -1.89 9.54
N GLY A 123 5.13 -1.23 8.45
CA GLY A 123 4.45 -1.20 7.17
C GLY A 123 5.40 -0.66 6.10
N TYR A 124 4.98 -0.68 4.87
CA TYR A 124 5.63 0.06 3.79
C TYR A 124 4.70 0.22 2.59
N PHE A 125 4.91 1.29 1.84
CA PHE A 125 4.42 1.47 0.48
C PHE A 125 5.51 1.04 -0.51
N GLY A 126 5.13 0.25 -1.51
CA GLY A 126 6.06 -0.24 -2.53
C GLY A 126 5.81 0.38 -3.89
N SER A 127 6.50 1.47 -4.24
CA SER A 127 6.32 2.16 -5.52
C SER A 127 6.55 1.28 -6.76
N GLN A 128 7.24 0.13 -6.63
CA GLN A 128 7.38 -0.85 -7.72
C GLN A 128 6.03 -1.45 -8.16
N ASP A 129 5.04 -1.47 -7.27
CA ASP A 129 3.73 -2.07 -7.55
C ASP A 129 2.86 -1.19 -8.46
N GLU A 130 3.18 0.10 -8.54
CA GLU A 130 2.56 1.07 -9.44
C GLU A 130 2.98 0.91 -10.91
N TYR A 131 3.83 -0.06 -11.22
CA TYR A 131 4.33 -0.26 -12.58
C TYR A 131 3.92 -1.59 -13.18
N PRO A 132 3.69 -1.67 -14.49
CA PRO A 132 3.56 -2.95 -15.21
C PRO A 132 4.79 -3.84 -15.01
N ARG A 133 4.60 -5.16 -14.98
CA ARG A 133 5.70 -6.15 -14.85
C ARG A 133 6.75 -6.06 -15.95
N GLN A 134 6.43 -5.44 -17.08
CA GLN A 134 7.40 -5.14 -18.13
C GLN A 134 8.46 -4.12 -17.68
N ILE A 135 8.12 -3.24 -16.74
CA ILE A 135 9.02 -2.24 -16.14
C ILE A 135 9.65 -2.82 -14.88
N HIS A 136 8.82 -3.37 -13.98
CA HIS A 136 9.25 -3.96 -12.72
C HIS A 136 8.74 -5.41 -12.61
N PRO A 137 9.57 -6.44 -12.87
CA PRO A 137 9.12 -7.84 -12.94
C PRO A 137 8.44 -8.40 -11.69
N GLN A 138 8.75 -7.84 -10.52
CA GLN A 138 8.19 -8.23 -9.22
C GLN A 138 7.06 -7.30 -8.75
N SER A 139 6.51 -6.49 -9.65
CA SER A 139 5.34 -5.67 -9.37
C SER A 139 4.09 -6.51 -9.14
N ASN A 140 3.28 -6.12 -8.17
CA ASN A 140 1.93 -6.65 -8.00
C ASN A 140 0.92 -5.98 -8.95
N GLN A 141 1.34 -4.91 -9.62
CA GLN A 141 0.54 -4.16 -10.60
C GLN A 141 -0.76 -3.63 -10.00
N ARG A 142 -0.67 -2.93 -8.87
CA ARG A 142 -1.80 -2.27 -8.19
C ARG A 142 -1.33 -1.26 -7.16
N GLU A 143 -2.20 -0.37 -6.78
CA GLU A 143 -2.02 0.55 -5.67
C GLU A 143 -2.11 -0.24 -4.37
N MET A 144 -0.98 -0.39 -3.66
CA MET A 144 -0.99 -1.21 -2.45
C MET A 144 0.00 -0.79 -1.37
N ILE A 145 -0.37 -1.14 -0.15
CA ILE A 145 0.47 -0.98 1.04
C ILE A 145 0.54 -2.30 1.81
N TYR A 146 1.60 -2.44 2.59
CA TYR A 146 1.91 -3.65 3.34
C TYR A 146 1.91 -3.35 4.83
N MET A 147 1.26 -4.20 5.63
CA MET A 147 1.12 -4.05 7.07
C MET A 147 1.69 -5.25 7.81
N ASP A 148 2.63 -5.01 8.74
CA ASP A 148 3.18 -6.08 9.58
C ASP A 148 2.21 -6.48 10.69
N VAL A 149 1.72 -7.70 10.64
CA VAL A 149 0.79 -8.26 11.63
C VAL A 149 1.49 -8.99 12.78
N VAL A 150 2.81 -9.07 12.77
CA VAL A 150 3.59 -9.63 13.89
C VAL A 150 3.85 -8.57 14.96
N ARG A 151 4.17 -7.34 14.55
CA ARG A 151 4.46 -6.22 15.46
C ARG A 151 3.25 -5.35 15.77
N LEU A 152 2.33 -5.24 14.81
CA LEU A 152 1.14 -4.41 14.94
C LEU A 152 -0.07 -5.26 15.31
N ARG A 153 -0.69 -4.92 16.41
CA ARG A 153 -1.99 -5.49 16.76
C ARG A 153 -3.06 -4.85 15.87
N LEU A 154 -3.79 -5.66 15.12
CA LEU A 154 -4.87 -5.23 14.22
C LEU A 154 -5.84 -4.24 14.92
N GLY A 155 -6.15 -3.14 14.26
CA GLY A 155 -7.08 -2.11 14.72
C GLY A 155 -6.63 -1.32 15.95
N SER A 156 -5.37 -1.44 16.40
CA SER A 156 -4.81 -0.58 17.45
C SER A 156 -4.47 0.81 16.89
N ASP A 157 -4.31 1.80 17.77
CA ASP A 157 -3.89 3.16 17.37
C ASP A 157 -2.57 3.14 16.59
N ALA A 158 -1.61 2.30 17.00
CA ALA A 158 -0.34 2.11 16.29
C ALA A 158 -0.56 1.55 14.88
N TYR A 159 -1.46 0.57 14.73
CA TYR A 159 -1.82 0.02 13.42
C TYR A 159 -2.47 1.08 12.53
N LEU A 160 -3.46 1.82 13.04
CA LEU A 160 -4.15 2.88 12.28
C LEU A 160 -3.18 4.01 11.91
N GLY A 161 -2.23 4.33 12.79
CA GLY A 161 -1.18 5.30 12.50
C GLY A 161 -0.28 4.87 11.35
N VAL A 162 0.22 3.63 11.35
CA VAL A 162 1.02 3.10 10.25
C VAL A 162 0.21 3.02 8.96
N LEU A 163 -1.02 2.54 9.01
CA LEU A 163 -1.94 2.50 7.85
C LEU A 163 -2.09 3.89 7.19
N THR A 164 -2.23 4.93 8.02
CA THR A 164 -2.33 6.32 7.55
C THR A 164 -1.03 6.82 6.93
N HIS A 165 0.10 6.48 7.54
CA HIS A 165 1.44 6.81 7.06
C HIS A 165 1.69 6.23 5.66
N GLU A 166 1.42 4.94 5.48
CA GLU A 166 1.62 4.27 4.20
C GLU A 166 0.61 4.73 3.12
N LEU A 167 -0.64 5.04 3.50
CA LEU A 167 -1.60 5.66 2.59
C LEU A 167 -1.07 6.99 2.05
N GLN A 168 -0.46 7.82 2.90
CA GLN A 168 0.08 9.10 2.47
C GLN A 168 1.25 8.91 1.50
N HIS A 169 2.11 7.92 1.68
CA HIS A 169 3.15 7.58 0.72
C HIS A 169 2.57 7.23 -0.67
N ALA A 170 1.50 6.44 -0.73
CA ALA A 170 0.82 6.10 -1.97
C ALA A 170 0.24 7.35 -2.67
N ILE A 171 -0.37 8.25 -1.91
CA ILE A 171 -0.88 9.53 -2.42
C ILE A 171 0.28 10.41 -2.91
N HIS A 172 1.35 10.54 -2.15
CA HIS A 172 2.51 11.38 -2.51
C HIS A 172 3.15 10.90 -3.81
N TRP A 173 3.32 9.58 -3.96
CA TRP A 173 3.86 9.00 -5.18
C TRP A 173 3.03 9.38 -6.42
N ASN A 174 1.71 9.44 -6.32
CA ASN A 174 0.84 9.85 -7.43
C ASN A 174 1.11 11.30 -7.88
N TRP A 175 1.49 12.18 -6.95
CA TRP A 175 1.72 13.61 -7.25
C TRP A 175 3.17 13.90 -7.62
N ASP A 176 4.12 13.37 -6.86
CA ASP A 176 5.56 13.55 -7.10
C ASP A 176 6.36 12.29 -6.74
N PRO A 177 6.51 11.34 -7.69
CA PRO A 177 7.30 10.13 -7.44
C PRO A 177 8.81 10.39 -7.33
N GLY A 178 9.26 11.61 -7.52
CA GLY A 178 10.67 12.02 -7.47
C GLY A 178 11.04 12.85 -6.26
N GLU A 179 10.12 13.04 -5.30
CA GLU A 179 10.33 13.89 -4.13
C GLU A 179 11.44 13.36 -3.21
N ASP A 180 12.12 14.27 -2.54
CA ASP A 180 13.15 13.95 -1.55
C ASP A 180 12.60 13.12 -0.39
N ALA A 181 13.32 12.06 0.02
CA ALA A 181 12.86 11.13 1.05
C ALA A 181 12.46 11.82 2.37
N TRP A 182 13.18 12.87 2.78
CA TRP A 182 12.84 13.58 4.04
C TRP A 182 11.52 14.35 3.96
N VAL A 183 11.15 14.87 2.78
CA VAL A 183 9.86 15.53 2.54
C VAL A 183 8.77 14.49 2.56
N ASN A 184 8.95 13.39 1.82
CA ASN A 184 8.01 12.30 1.73
C ASN A 184 7.70 11.71 3.12
N GLU A 185 8.74 11.36 3.91
CA GLU A 185 8.57 10.90 5.30
C GLU A 185 7.91 11.96 6.19
N GLY A 186 8.31 13.22 6.07
CA GLY A 186 7.74 14.31 6.85
C GLY A 186 6.25 14.50 6.60
N MET A 187 5.78 14.35 5.37
CA MET A 187 4.37 14.45 5.03
C MET A 187 3.56 13.25 5.54
N SER A 188 4.14 12.05 5.52
CA SER A 188 3.52 10.84 6.08
C SER A 188 3.40 10.91 7.61
N GLU A 189 4.39 11.48 8.30
CA GLU A 189 4.32 11.76 9.74
C GLU A 189 3.23 12.79 10.07
N VAL A 190 3.06 13.84 9.26
CA VAL A 190 1.98 14.82 9.42
C VAL A 190 0.62 14.14 9.22
N ALA A 191 0.48 13.28 8.23
CA ALA A 191 -0.76 12.53 7.99
C ALA A 191 -1.11 11.64 9.18
N GLN A 192 -0.12 10.91 9.71
CA GLN A 192 -0.28 10.07 10.90
C GLN A 192 -0.73 10.90 12.12
N GLU A 193 -0.13 12.05 12.35
CA GLU A 193 -0.49 12.94 13.45
C GLU A 193 -1.90 13.51 13.29
N MET A 194 -2.30 13.87 12.07
CA MET A 194 -3.65 14.35 11.75
C MET A 194 -4.72 13.31 12.07
N ALA A 195 -4.43 12.02 11.86
CA ALA A 195 -5.33 10.92 12.17
C ALA A 195 -5.30 10.50 13.66
N GLY A 196 -4.63 11.26 14.52
CA GLY A 196 -4.53 10.99 15.96
C GLY A 196 -3.43 9.97 16.32
N GLY A 197 -2.58 9.59 15.39
CA GLY A 197 -1.35 8.83 15.63
C GLY A 197 -0.26 9.70 16.24
N ARG A 198 0.77 9.07 16.80
CA ARG A 198 1.98 9.78 17.25
C ARG A 198 3.05 9.67 16.19
N ALA A 199 3.52 10.81 15.68
CA ALA A 199 4.68 10.87 14.79
C ALA A 199 5.89 10.22 15.47
N GLN A 200 6.47 9.20 14.84
CA GLN A 200 7.56 8.43 15.45
C GLN A 200 8.93 9.02 15.10
N PHE A 201 9.06 9.68 13.97
CA PHE A 201 10.34 10.18 13.46
C PHE A 201 10.55 11.68 13.62
N ALA A 202 9.49 12.49 13.69
CA ALA A 202 9.60 13.94 13.85
C ALA A 202 10.44 14.35 15.08
N THR A 203 10.37 13.57 16.15
CA THR A 203 11.18 13.78 17.36
C THR A 203 12.66 13.43 17.21
N ALA A 204 13.02 12.56 16.27
CA ALA A 204 14.42 12.16 16.04
C ALA A 204 15.23 13.26 15.31
N PHE A 205 14.58 14.14 14.55
CA PHE A 205 15.21 15.27 13.88
C PHE A 205 15.31 16.54 14.75
N LEU A 206 14.63 16.57 15.90
CA LEU A 206 14.64 17.71 16.82
C LEU A 206 15.61 17.54 17.99
N GLN A 207 16.37 16.47 18.07
CA GLN A 207 17.43 16.20 19.05
C GLN A 207 18.83 16.30 18.40
#